data_2faf2730d138d134bb2a420dcd98c951
#
_entry.id   2faf2730d138d134bb2a420dcd98c951
#
_cell.length_a   1.000
_cell.length_b   1.000
_cell.length_c   1.000
_cell.angle_alpha   90.00
_cell.angle_beta   90.00
_cell.angle_gamma   90.00
#
_symmetry.space_group_name_H-M   'P 1'
#
loop_
_entity.id
_entity.type
_entity.pdbx_description
1 polymer ?
#
loop_
_entity_poly.entity_id
_entity_poly.type
_entity_poly.pdbx_seq_one_letter_code
_entity_poly.pdbx_strand_id
1 'polypeptide(L)'
;VFVEGFDRPNICYTVQPKRDARKQLQAFLNDHPKESGIVYCLSRKSVEETAHWLNGQGYLAYPYHAGMDNQQRAAHQANFLKKEHVIMVATVAFGMGIDKPDVRFVAHLDLPKSVEAYYQETGRAGRDGEPADAWMVYGLQDVVRLSRMVDESSANETHKRVERTKLDGLLGWCEVTTCRRNHLLGYFGEERESPCGNCDICLRPPLTWDGTEAAQKALSCVYRTGQRFGAGHVIDVLRGQNKGRVPQLGHQNLSTFGIGKEFSDPQWRSIFRQLVVRGYLKVDHTRYGALALTSLSRALLKGTEQLWLREDNEKVARPRAKTSYTLEIEDEALMEDLKTLRKSLAEEQGVPPYFIFHDATLIEMVQYRPHNLEDFLQISGVGQAKLSRYGPAFLLALKNH
;
A
#
# COMPACT_ATOMS: atom_id res chain seq x y z
N VAL A 1 10.79 10.77 29.27
CA VAL A 1 9.81 10.09 28.40
C VAL A 1 10.16 10.54 27.00
N PHE A 2 10.73 9.67 26.19
CA PHE A 2 10.90 9.92 24.76
C PHE A 2 9.53 9.63 24.12
N VAL A 3 8.84 10.63 23.62
CA VAL A 3 7.66 10.48 22.78
C VAL A 3 8.19 10.54 21.35
N GLU A 4 8.44 9.40 20.73
CA GLU A 4 8.62 9.34 19.29
C GLU A 4 7.23 9.54 18.67
N GLY A 5 7.12 10.53 17.77
CA GLY A 5 5.89 10.78 17.04
C GLY A 5 5.53 9.66 16.06
N PHE A 6 4.34 9.76 15.46
CA PHE A 6 3.90 8.80 14.42
C PHE A 6 4.54 9.06 13.05
N ASP A 7 5.30 10.14 12.85
CA ASP A 7 5.88 10.46 11.54
C ASP A 7 7.00 9.51 11.14
N ARG A 8 6.92 8.98 9.94
CA ARG A 8 7.92 8.14 9.29
C ARG A 8 8.34 8.82 7.98
N PRO A 9 9.23 9.83 8.02
CA PRO A 9 9.54 10.69 6.86
C PRO A 9 10.18 9.93 5.69
N ASN A 10 10.83 8.81 5.94
CA ASN A 10 11.46 7.96 4.95
C ASN A 10 10.49 7.07 4.17
N ILE A 11 9.22 6.91 4.60
CA ILE A 11 8.24 6.08 3.90
C ILE A 11 7.45 6.91 2.89
N CYS A 12 7.48 6.54 1.61
CA CYS A 12 6.66 7.16 0.57
C CYS A 12 5.31 6.44 0.46
N TYR A 13 4.21 7.14 0.73
CA TYR A 13 2.86 6.58 0.64
C TYR A 13 2.27 6.76 -0.75
N THR A 14 1.80 5.67 -1.36
CA THR A 14 1.17 5.66 -2.69
C THR A 14 -0.11 4.82 -2.68
N VAL A 15 -1.21 5.38 -3.18
CA VAL A 15 -2.48 4.68 -3.34
C VAL A 15 -2.95 4.77 -4.79
N GLN A 16 -3.24 3.62 -5.40
CA GLN A 16 -3.69 3.53 -6.79
C GLN A 16 -5.05 2.85 -6.91
N PRO A 17 -5.86 3.23 -7.91
CA PRO A 17 -7.05 2.47 -8.27
C PRO A 17 -6.67 1.05 -8.70
N LYS A 18 -7.35 0.05 -8.14
CA LYS A 18 -7.16 -1.36 -8.48
C LYS A 18 -7.78 -1.67 -9.85
N ARG A 19 -6.98 -2.18 -10.77
CA ARG A 19 -7.38 -2.62 -12.11
C ARG A 19 -7.01 -4.09 -12.29
N ASP A 20 -5.74 -4.36 -12.51
CA ASP A 20 -5.12 -5.68 -12.54
C ASP A 20 -4.02 -5.70 -11.48
N ALA A 21 -4.36 -6.18 -10.29
CA ALA A 21 -3.47 -6.12 -9.14
C ALA A 21 -2.12 -6.81 -9.39
N ARG A 22 -2.09 -7.91 -10.18
CA ARG A 22 -0.84 -8.62 -10.49
C ARG A 22 0.05 -7.81 -11.42
N LYS A 23 -0.50 -7.23 -12.50
CA LYS A 23 0.26 -6.36 -13.41
C LYS A 23 0.73 -5.09 -12.70
N GLN A 24 -0.12 -4.53 -11.82
CA GLN A 24 0.26 -3.36 -11.03
C GLN A 24 1.37 -3.67 -10.04
N LEU A 25 1.31 -4.83 -9.36
CA LEU A 25 2.38 -5.32 -8.48
C LEU A 25 3.67 -5.55 -9.27
N GLN A 26 3.61 -6.19 -10.45
CA GLN A 26 4.77 -6.39 -11.30
C GLN A 26 5.43 -5.06 -11.69
N ALA A 27 4.64 -4.08 -12.12
CA ALA A 27 5.15 -2.76 -12.46
C ALA A 27 5.78 -2.07 -11.24
N PHE A 28 5.19 -2.22 -10.05
CA PHE A 28 5.75 -1.71 -8.82
C PHE A 28 7.08 -2.39 -8.45
N LEU A 29 7.16 -3.71 -8.56
CA LEU A 29 8.37 -4.48 -8.23
C LEU A 29 9.52 -4.25 -9.23
N ASN A 30 9.25 -3.83 -10.46
CA ASN A 30 10.29 -3.44 -11.40
C ASN A 30 11.10 -2.22 -10.91
N ASP A 31 10.50 -1.38 -10.07
CA ASP A 31 11.18 -0.26 -9.42
C ASP A 31 11.95 -0.69 -8.14
N HIS A 32 11.81 -1.95 -7.72
CA HIS A 32 12.41 -2.55 -6.52
C HIS A 32 13.26 -3.80 -6.83
N PRO A 33 14.20 -3.72 -7.78
CA PRO A 33 15.04 -4.87 -8.13
C PRO A 33 15.94 -5.23 -6.95
N LYS A 34 15.99 -6.52 -6.63
CA LYS A 34 16.83 -7.04 -5.53
C LYS A 34 16.58 -6.37 -4.18
N GLU A 35 15.33 -6.05 -3.87
CA GLU A 35 14.95 -5.49 -2.59
C GLU A 35 14.04 -6.45 -1.81
N SER A 36 14.15 -6.42 -0.47
CA SER A 36 13.25 -7.19 0.40
C SER A 36 11.98 -6.40 0.69
N GLY A 37 10.84 -7.09 0.70
CA GLY A 37 9.56 -6.43 0.95
C GLY A 37 8.47 -7.35 1.46
N ILE A 38 7.33 -6.76 1.79
CA ILE A 38 6.15 -7.47 2.27
C ILE A 38 4.98 -7.15 1.35
N VAL A 39 4.24 -8.19 0.92
CA VAL A 39 3.00 -8.07 0.13
C VAL A 39 1.84 -8.58 0.96
N TYR A 40 0.92 -7.70 1.33
CA TYR A 40 -0.27 -8.06 2.09
C TYR A 40 -1.44 -8.42 1.18
N CYS A 41 -2.08 -9.55 1.49
CA CYS A 41 -3.30 -10.04 0.86
C CYS A 41 -4.37 -10.34 1.93
N LEU A 42 -5.63 -10.22 1.56
CA LEU A 42 -6.75 -10.41 2.49
C LEU A 42 -6.98 -11.89 2.85
N SER A 43 -6.80 -12.82 1.92
CA SER A 43 -7.11 -14.24 2.10
C SER A 43 -5.88 -15.14 2.03
N ARG A 44 -5.94 -16.30 2.72
CA ARG A 44 -4.91 -17.34 2.66
C ARG A 44 -4.67 -17.82 1.23
N LYS A 45 -5.73 -18.06 0.48
CA LYS A 45 -5.66 -18.47 -0.94
C LYS A 45 -4.92 -17.43 -1.78
N SER A 46 -5.24 -16.15 -1.61
CA SER A 46 -4.58 -15.08 -2.33
C SER A 46 -3.09 -14.96 -1.99
N VAL A 47 -2.71 -15.24 -0.74
CA VAL A 47 -1.31 -15.31 -0.30
C VAL A 47 -0.55 -16.41 -1.05
N GLU A 48 -1.09 -17.65 -1.05
CA GLU A 48 -0.46 -18.79 -1.73
C GLU A 48 -0.33 -18.54 -3.24
N GLU A 49 -1.42 -18.11 -3.89
CA GLU A 49 -1.44 -17.85 -5.33
C GLU A 49 -0.47 -16.71 -5.73
N THR A 50 -0.35 -15.67 -4.90
CA THR A 50 0.54 -14.54 -5.16
C THR A 50 2.00 -14.94 -4.95
N ALA A 51 2.33 -15.68 -3.88
CA ALA A 51 3.67 -16.17 -3.64
C ALA A 51 4.13 -17.12 -4.76
N HIS A 52 3.26 -18.05 -5.17
CA HIS A 52 3.54 -18.97 -6.28
C HIS A 52 3.78 -18.20 -7.59
N TRP A 53 2.94 -17.23 -7.90
CA TRP A 53 3.09 -16.38 -9.09
C TRP A 53 4.40 -15.59 -9.07
N LEU A 54 4.77 -14.96 -7.94
CA LEU A 54 6.02 -14.22 -7.80
C LEU A 54 7.25 -15.11 -8.00
N ASN A 55 7.23 -16.33 -7.45
CA ASN A 55 8.31 -17.30 -7.69
C ASN A 55 8.41 -17.67 -9.17
N GLY A 56 7.28 -17.81 -9.89
CA GLY A 56 7.25 -18.00 -11.33
C GLY A 56 7.78 -16.80 -12.15
N GLN A 57 7.82 -15.60 -11.57
CA GLN A 57 8.43 -14.41 -12.17
C GLN A 57 9.91 -14.20 -11.78
N GLY A 58 10.51 -15.16 -11.05
CA GLY A 58 11.92 -15.11 -10.66
C GLY A 58 12.21 -14.39 -9.34
N TYR A 59 11.19 -13.99 -8.58
CA TYR A 59 11.37 -13.46 -7.23
C TYR A 59 11.49 -14.60 -6.22
N LEU A 60 12.19 -14.38 -5.11
CA LEU A 60 12.19 -15.28 -3.97
C LEU A 60 11.06 -14.89 -3.02
N ALA A 61 9.90 -15.55 -3.13
CA ALA A 61 8.70 -15.21 -2.37
C ALA A 61 8.25 -16.37 -1.47
N TYR A 62 7.96 -16.06 -0.20
CA TYR A 62 7.44 -17.01 0.79
C TYR A 62 6.03 -16.63 1.22
N PRO A 63 5.06 -17.56 1.25
CA PRO A 63 3.74 -17.34 1.83
C PRO A 63 3.81 -17.36 3.37
N TYR A 64 2.93 -16.55 4.02
CA TYR A 64 2.77 -16.55 5.47
C TYR A 64 1.33 -16.25 5.90
N HIS A 65 0.67 -17.19 6.54
CA HIS A 65 -0.67 -17.02 7.10
C HIS A 65 -0.95 -18.01 8.23
N ALA A 66 -1.96 -17.72 9.04
CA ALA A 66 -2.30 -18.52 10.22
C ALA A 66 -2.76 -19.98 9.92
N GLY A 67 -3.10 -20.28 8.67
CA GLY A 67 -3.47 -21.65 8.26
C GLY A 67 -2.30 -22.55 7.89
N MET A 68 -1.08 -22.05 7.89
CA MET A 68 0.13 -22.84 7.62
C MET A 68 0.55 -23.62 8.86
N ASP A 69 1.24 -24.73 8.62
CA ASP A 69 1.95 -25.47 9.67
C ASP A 69 2.96 -24.57 10.40
N ASN A 70 3.12 -24.79 11.70
CA ASN A 70 3.99 -23.98 12.55
C ASN A 70 5.47 -24.07 12.13
N GLN A 71 5.95 -25.23 11.69
CA GLN A 71 7.35 -25.39 11.26
C GLN A 71 7.59 -24.64 9.94
N GLN A 72 6.71 -24.78 8.98
CA GLN A 72 6.78 -24.04 7.71
C GLN A 72 6.74 -22.54 7.96
N ARG A 73 5.83 -22.08 8.82
CA ARG A 73 5.68 -20.66 9.16
C ARG A 73 6.97 -20.12 9.82
N ALA A 74 7.55 -20.86 10.77
CA ALA A 74 8.81 -20.50 11.39
C ALA A 74 9.98 -20.49 10.38
N ALA A 75 10.04 -21.48 9.48
CA ALA A 75 11.06 -21.55 8.43
C ALA A 75 10.95 -20.37 7.44
N HIS A 76 9.75 -20.02 7.00
CA HIS A 76 9.54 -18.87 6.10
C HIS A 76 9.92 -17.56 6.77
N GLN A 77 9.55 -17.38 8.04
CA GLN A 77 9.95 -16.20 8.82
C GLN A 77 11.46 -16.13 9.01
N ALA A 78 12.12 -17.23 9.33
CA ALA A 78 13.58 -17.29 9.47
C ALA A 78 14.27 -16.98 8.13
N ASN A 79 13.77 -17.50 7.01
CA ASN A 79 14.27 -17.19 5.67
C ASN A 79 14.11 -15.70 5.35
N PHE A 80 12.96 -15.09 5.67
CA PHE A 80 12.76 -13.66 5.46
C PHE A 80 13.73 -12.80 6.26
N LEU A 81 14.01 -13.17 7.51
CA LEU A 81 14.94 -12.42 8.36
C LEU A 81 16.40 -12.57 7.93
N LYS A 82 16.80 -13.78 7.49
CA LYS A 82 18.21 -14.11 7.22
C LYS A 82 18.64 -13.85 5.77
N LYS A 83 17.73 -13.98 4.82
CA LYS A 83 18.04 -13.83 3.39
C LYS A 83 17.81 -12.42 2.91
N GLU A 84 18.58 -12.02 1.93
CA GLU A 84 18.39 -10.78 1.17
C GLU A 84 17.44 -11.00 -0.02
N HIS A 85 16.84 -9.92 -0.53
CA HIS A 85 15.97 -9.92 -1.72
C HIS A 85 14.75 -10.84 -1.62
N VAL A 86 14.20 -10.96 -0.41
CA VAL A 86 13.05 -11.83 -0.14
C VAL A 86 11.76 -11.03 -0.07
N ILE A 87 10.73 -11.54 -0.71
CA ILE A 87 9.36 -11.02 -0.61
C ILE A 87 8.54 -11.94 0.30
N MET A 88 8.03 -11.40 1.40
CA MET A 88 7.05 -12.10 2.21
C MET A 88 5.64 -11.78 1.72
N VAL A 89 4.88 -12.76 1.26
CA VAL A 89 3.47 -12.58 0.91
C VAL A 89 2.62 -13.06 2.08
N ALA A 90 1.83 -12.18 2.67
CA ALA A 90 1.22 -12.48 3.95
C ALA A 90 -0.22 -11.96 4.13
N THR A 91 -0.95 -12.57 5.06
CA THR A 91 -2.10 -11.94 5.69
C THR A 91 -1.64 -11.10 6.89
N VAL A 92 -2.57 -10.38 7.54
CA VAL A 92 -2.32 -9.63 8.80
C VAL A 92 -1.66 -10.48 9.92
N ALA A 93 -1.63 -11.81 9.78
CA ALA A 93 -0.95 -12.71 10.72
C ALA A 93 0.58 -12.53 10.73
N PHE A 94 1.16 -11.97 9.68
CA PHE A 94 2.57 -11.61 9.62
C PHE A 94 2.76 -10.22 10.20
N GLY A 95 2.93 -10.16 11.51
CA GLY A 95 2.93 -8.88 12.17
C GLY A 95 3.79 -8.80 13.42
N MET A 96 3.38 -9.41 14.51
CA MET A 96 4.11 -9.31 15.77
C MET A 96 5.47 -9.99 15.70
N GLY A 97 6.53 -9.28 16.15
CA GLY A 97 7.89 -9.83 16.26
C GLY A 97 8.71 -9.82 14.95
N ILE A 98 8.27 -9.17 13.89
CA ILE A 98 9.07 -9.00 12.68
C ILE A 98 9.85 -7.69 12.79
N ASP A 99 11.16 -7.83 12.94
CA ASP A 99 12.10 -6.72 13.04
C ASP A 99 13.26 -6.90 12.03
N LYS A 100 12.91 -6.79 10.74
CA LYS A 100 13.86 -6.70 9.62
C LYS A 100 13.97 -5.23 9.22
N PRO A 101 15.13 -4.58 9.44
CA PRO A 101 15.25 -3.12 9.23
C PRO A 101 15.25 -2.73 7.75
N ASP A 102 15.80 -3.55 6.89
CA ASP A 102 16.02 -3.35 5.45
C ASP A 102 14.81 -3.76 4.58
N VAL A 103 13.60 -3.66 5.08
CA VAL A 103 12.37 -3.82 4.29
C VAL A 103 12.16 -2.57 3.46
N ARG A 104 12.37 -2.66 2.14
CA ARG A 104 12.29 -1.51 1.23
C ARG A 104 10.87 -1.17 0.77
N PHE A 105 9.96 -2.13 0.84
CA PHE A 105 8.56 -1.85 0.50
C PHE A 105 7.56 -2.68 1.29
N VAL A 106 6.38 -2.11 1.48
CA VAL A 106 5.17 -2.80 1.91
C VAL A 106 4.08 -2.53 0.88
N ALA A 107 3.62 -3.59 0.22
CA ALA A 107 2.61 -3.52 -0.82
C ALA A 107 1.28 -4.15 -0.35
N HIS A 108 0.16 -3.46 -0.56
CA HIS A 108 -1.18 -3.99 -0.25
C HIS A 108 -1.95 -4.27 -1.53
N LEU A 109 -2.24 -5.54 -1.78
CA LEU A 109 -3.10 -5.96 -2.90
C LEU A 109 -4.59 -5.89 -2.56
N ASP A 110 -4.91 -5.82 -1.29
CA ASP A 110 -6.25 -5.64 -0.74
C ASP A 110 -6.21 -4.57 0.36
N LEU A 111 -7.35 -3.92 0.61
CA LEU A 111 -7.47 -2.93 1.69
C LEU A 111 -7.24 -3.59 3.07
N PRO A 112 -6.45 -3.00 3.95
CA PRO A 112 -6.46 -3.33 5.38
C PRO A 112 -7.79 -2.93 6.03
N LYS A 113 -8.02 -3.35 7.27
CA LYS A 113 -9.30 -3.13 7.94
C LYS A 113 -9.49 -1.69 8.46
N SER A 114 -8.40 -0.98 8.68
CA SER A 114 -8.42 0.37 9.28
C SER A 114 -7.12 1.14 8.99
N VAL A 115 -7.12 2.43 9.30
CA VAL A 115 -5.93 3.29 9.23
C VAL A 115 -4.84 2.81 10.17
N GLU A 116 -5.20 2.36 11.37
CA GLU A 116 -4.27 1.83 12.36
C GLU A 116 -3.58 0.55 11.87
N ALA A 117 -4.35 -0.37 11.27
CA ALA A 117 -3.80 -1.58 10.68
C ALA A 117 -2.83 -1.24 9.54
N TYR A 118 -3.23 -0.34 8.64
CA TYR A 118 -2.38 0.14 7.55
C TYR A 118 -1.08 0.77 8.08
N TYR A 119 -1.17 1.62 9.09
CA TYR A 119 0.00 2.25 9.72
C TYR A 119 0.95 1.23 10.34
N GLN A 120 0.42 0.26 11.09
CA GLN A 120 1.23 -0.81 11.70
C GLN A 120 1.91 -1.71 10.66
N GLU A 121 1.22 -2.00 9.56
CA GLU A 121 1.74 -2.84 8.47
C GLU A 121 2.80 -2.09 7.67
N THR A 122 2.55 -0.85 7.27
CA THR A 122 3.49 -0.01 6.53
C THR A 122 4.69 0.44 7.37
N GLY A 123 4.52 0.58 8.68
CA GLY A 123 5.57 0.91 9.65
C GLY A 123 6.69 -0.14 9.74
N ARG A 124 6.54 -1.30 9.08
CA ARG A 124 7.60 -2.32 8.96
C ARG A 124 8.65 -1.95 7.92
N ALA A 125 8.34 -1.06 7.01
CA ALA A 125 9.25 -0.59 5.98
C ALA A 125 10.25 0.42 6.56
N GLY A 126 11.51 0.37 6.08
CA GLY A 126 12.54 1.37 6.35
C GLY A 126 12.82 1.62 7.82
N ARG A 127 12.89 0.61 8.66
CA ARG A 127 13.22 0.77 10.09
C ARG A 127 14.64 1.22 10.35
N ASP A 128 15.51 1.05 9.38
CA ASP A 128 16.87 1.58 9.35
C ASP A 128 16.96 3.08 9.00
N GLY A 129 15.82 3.74 8.73
CA GLY A 129 15.75 5.13 8.32
C GLY A 129 15.91 5.36 6.83
N GLU A 130 16.31 4.34 6.06
CA GLU A 130 16.48 4.42 4.61
C GLU A 130 15.13 4.54 3.88
N PRO A 131 15.12 5.12 2.66
CA PRO A 131 13.90 5.26 1.86
C PRO A 131 13.17 3.94 1.67
N ALA A 132 11.86 3.98 1.87
CA ALA A 132 10.99 2.82 1.69
C ALA A 132 9.63 3.23 1.13
N ASP A 133 8.92 2.27 0.55
CA ASP A 133 7.66 2.50 -0.12
C ASP A 133 6.49 1.75 0.53
N ALA A 134 5.42 2.49 0.81
CA ALA A 134 4.12 1.95 1.19
C ALA A 134 3.15 2.11 0.02
N TRP A 135 2.95 1.05 -0.74
CA TRP A 135 2.12 1.04 -1.94
C TRP A 135 0.84 0.23 -1.73
N MET A 136 -0.28 0.74 -2.17
CA MET A 136 -1.57 0.08 -2.05
C MET A 136 -2.41 0.25 -3.32
N VAL A 137 -3.12 -0.83 -3.72
CA VAL A 137 -4.19 -0.77 -4.71
C VAL A 137 -5.52 -1.08 -4.06
N TYR A 138 -6.57 -0.34 -4.44
CA TYR A 138 -7.92 -0.63 -3.98
C TYR A 138 -8.98 -0.24 -5.00
N GLY A 139 -10.13 -0.89 -4.91
CA GLY A 139 -11.27 -0.64 -5.77
C GLY A 139 -12.60 -0.81 -5.03
N LEU A 140 -13.70 -0.47 -5.70
CA LEU A 140 -15.04 -0.59 -5.13
C LEU A 140 -15.37 -2.00 -4.63
N GLN A 141 -14.82 -3.04 -5.26
CA GLN A 141 -15.02 -4.43 -4.84
C GLN A 141 -14.38 -4.74 -3.49
N ASP A 142 -13.24 -4.11 -3.17
CA ASP A 142 -12.58 -4.27 -1.87
C ASP A 142 -13.42 -3.61 -0.77
N VAL A 143 -13.99 -2.42 -1.06
CA VAL A 143 -14.95 -1.74 -0.16
C VAL A 143 -16.14 -2.64 0.14
N VAL A 144 -16.79 -3.16 -0.92
CA VAL A 144 -17.93 -4.08 -0.78
C VAL A 144 -17.57 -5.31 0.04
N ARG A 145 -16.42 -5.93 -0.23
CA ARG A 145 -15.98 -7.14 0.48
C ARG A 145 -15.75 -6.88 1.96
N LEU A 146 -15.02 -5.82 2.31
CA LEU A 146 -14.70 -5.51 3.71
C LEU A 146 -15.95 -5.12 4.49
N SER A 147 -16.81 -4.27 3.93
CA SER A 147 -18.06 -3.90 4.58
C SER A 147 -18.93 -5.15 4.83
N ARG A 148 -19.01 -6.07 3.86
CA ARG A 148 -19.70 -7.35 4.03
C ARG A 148 -19.11 -8.20 5.16
N MET A 149 -17.78 -8.29 5.26
CA MET A 149 -17.11 -9.02 6.35
C MET A 149 -17.45 -8.44 7.73
N VAL A 150 -17.58 -7.11 7.84
CA VAL A 150 -18.01 -6.46 9.08
C VAL A 150 -19.47 -6.82 9.40
N ASP A 151 -20.37 -6.71 8.42
CA ASP A 151 -21.79 -6.95 8.60
C ASP A 151 -22.13 -8.43 8.93
N GLU A 152 -21.44 -9.37 8.28
CA GLU A 152 -21.62 -10.83 8.51
C GLU A 152 -20.86 -11.34 9.74
N SER A 153 -20.05 -10.50 10.41
CA SER A 153 -19.34 -10.93 11.62
C SER A 153 -20.31 -11.27 12.76
N SER A 154 -19.90 -12.17 13.65
CA SER A 154 -20.66 -12.52 14.85
C SER A 154 -20.61 -11.45 15.95
N ALA A 155 -19.95 -10.33 15.73
CA ALA A 155 -19.81 -9.24 16.66
C ALA A 155 -21.18 -8.53 16.90
N ASN A 156 -21.34 -7.90 18.07
CA ASN A 156 -22.50 -7.08 18.35
C ASN A 156 -22.55 -5.80 17.50
N GLU A 157 -23.71 -5.16 17.39
CA GLU A 157 -23.89 -3.97 16.53
C GLU A 157 -23.00 -2.79 16.94
N THR A 158 -22.70 -2.63 18.22
CA THR A 158 -21.78 -1.59 18.69
C THR A 158 -20.38 -1.79 18.11
N HIS A 159 -19.87 -3.02 18.16
CA HIS A 159 -18.57 -3.37 17.59
C HIS A 159 -18.57 -3.22 16.06
N LYS A 160 -19.61 -3.71 15.38
CA LYS A 160 -19.77 -3.53 13.93
C LYS A 160 -19.76 -2.05 13.52
N ARG A 161 -20.42 -1.20 14.32
CA ARG A 161 -20.42 0.25 14.10
C ARG A 161 -19.01 0.85 14.19
N VAL A 162 -18.24 0.44 15.19
CA VAL A 162 -16.83 0.86 15.33
C VAL A 162 -15.99 0.42 14.13
N GLU A 163 -16.12 -0.85 13.74
CA GLU A 163 -15.37 -1.38 12.58
C GLU A 163 -15.75 -0.67 11.26
N ARG A 164 -17.05 -0.34 11.07
CA ARG A 164 -17.49 0.47 9.92
C ARG A 164 -16.84 1.86 9.94
N THR A 165 -16.84 2.54 11.09
CA THR A 165 -16.22 3.86 11.25
C THR A 165 -14.72 3.83 10.93
N LYS A 166 -14.01 2.78 11.37
CA LYS A 166 -12.58 2.61 11.05
C LYS A 166 -12.34 2.36 9.56
N LEU A 167 -13.19 1.54 8.94
CA LEU A 167 -13.13 1.32 7.49
C LEU A 167 -13.41 2.61 6.72
N ASP A 168 -14.43 3.37 7.11
CA ASP A 168 -14.76 4.66 6.50
C ASP A 168 -13.60 5.66 6.63
N GLY A 169 -12.91 5.68 7.78
CA GLY A 169 -11.70 6.48 7.99
C GLY A 169 -10.59 6.13 7.00
N LEU A 170 -10.33 4.82 6.79
CA LEU A 170 -9.34 4.37 5.80
C LEU A 170 -9.76 4.74 4.37
N LEU A 171 -11.02 4.54 4.01
CA LEU A 171 -11.54 4.88 2.70
C LEU A 171 -11.45 6.38 2.43
N GLY A 172 -11.78 7.21 3.42
CA GLY A 172 -11.58 8.66 3.37
C GLY A 172 -10.12 9.02 3.10
N TRP A 173 -9.18 8.37 3.82
CA TRP A 173 -7.75 8.55 3.62
C TRP A 173 -7.30 8.12 2.21
N CYS A 174 -7.86 7.06 1.65
CA CYS A 174 -7.56 6.64 0.27
C CYS A 174 -7.96 7.69 -0.79
N GLU A 175 -9.02 8.46 -0.55
CA GLU A 175 -9.57 9.43 -1.50
C GLU A 175 -9.15 10.89 -1.24
N VAL A 176 -8.23 11.15 -0.31
CA VAL A 176 -7.74 12.51 -0.07
C VAL A 176 -7.09 13.09 -1.34
N THR A 177 -7.21 14.41 -1.49
CA THR A 177 -6.60 15.18 -2.58
C THR A 177 -5.46 16.09 -2.11
N THR A 178 -5.17 16.07 -0.81
CA THR A 178 -4.07 16.78 -0.16
C THR A 178 -3.11 15.79 0.48
N CYS A 179 -2.02 16.26 1.09
CA CYS A 179 -0.93 15.42 1.58
C CYS A 179 -1.39 14.21 2.41
N ARG A 180 -1.14 12.98 1.92
CA ARG A 180 -1.55 11.74 2.60
C ARG A 180 -0.95 11.59 3.98
N ARG A 181 0.33 11.99 4.15
CA ARG A 181 1.01 11.92 5.44
C ARG A 181 0.36 12.84 6.47
N ASN A 182 0.01 14.06 6.10
CA ASN A 182 -0.67 14.97 7.01
C ASN A 182 -2.02 14.40 7.46
N HIS A 183 -2.78 13.80 6.55
CA HIS A 183 -4.02 13.11 6.90
C HIS A 183 -3.79 11.88 7.79
N LEU A 184 -2.72 11.12 7.55
CA LEU A 184 -2.36 9.97 8.37
C LEU A 184 -1.99 10.40 9.80
N LEU A 185 -1.13 11.42 9.92
CA LEU A 185 -0.72 11.97 11.21
C LEU A 185 -1.89 12.61 11.96
N GLY A 186 -2.72 13.40 11.25
CA GLY A 186 -3.93 14.00 11.82
C GLY A 186 -4.92 12.98 12.36
N TYR A 187 -5.02 11.78 11.77
CA TYR A 187 -5.81 10.67 12.31
C TYR A 187 -5.33 10.23 13.70
N PHE A 188 -4.02 10.30 13.95
CA PHE A 188 -3.40 9.99 15.25
C PHE A 188 -3.25 11.21 16.17
N GLY A 189 -3.79 12.37 15.78
CA GLY A 189 -3.75 13.60 16.58
C GLY A 189 -2.45 14.39 16.46
N GLU A 190 -1.59 14.08 15.48
CA GLU A 190 -0.41 14.88 15.18
C GLU A 190 -0.70 15.87 14.04
N GLU A 191 -0.39 17.12 14.25
CA GLU A 191 -0.50 18.17 13.25
C GLU A 191 0.85 18.43 12.58
N ARG A 192 0.81 18.68 11.27
CA ARG A 192 1.97 19.06 10.48
C ARG A 192 1.61 20.28 9.62
N GLU A 193 2.38 21.34 9.71
CA GLU A 193 2.08 22.62 9.05
C GLU A 193 2.26 22.56 7.51
N SER A 194 3.20 21.74 7.02
CA SER A 194 3.56 21.71 5.61
C SER A 194 3.29 20.34 4.96
N PRO A 195 3.03 20.28 3.65
CA PRO A 195 3.02 19.02 2.90
C PRO A 195 4.33 18.26 3.04
N CYS A 196 4.26 16.92 3.03
CA CYS A 196 5.44 16.09 3.31
C CYS A 196 6.48 16.04 2.19
N GLY A 197 6.12 16.41 0.95
CA GLY A 197 6.98 16.27 -0.22
C GLY A 197 7.28 14.82 -0.64
N ASN A 198 6.86 13.81 0.14
CA ASN A 198 7.17 12.40 -0.04
C ASN A 198 5.93 11.51 0.07
N CYS A 199 4.88 11.82 -0.70
CA CYS A 199 3.74 10.94 -0.95
C CYS A 199 3.26 11.17 -2.39
N ASP A 200 2.46 10.24 -2.93
CA ASP A 200 1.95 10.31 -4.31
C ASP A 200 1.28 11.65 -4.63
N ILE A 201 0.53 12.22 -3.69
CA ILE A 201 -0.18 13.50 -3.86
C ILE A 201 0.78 14.69 -3.84
N CYS A 202 1.77 14.72 -2.96
CA CYS A 202 2.76 15.79 -2.94
C CYS A 202 3.64 15.78 -4.18
N LEU A 203 4.02 14.57 -4.64
CA LEU A 203 4.85 14.39 -5.83
C LEU A 203 4.07 14.65 -7.13
N ARG A 204 2.76 14.33 -7.13
CA ARG A 204 1.85 14.51 -8.27
C ARG A 204 0.45 14.80 -7.78
N PRO A 205 0.11 16.08 -7.55
CA PRO A 205 -1.23 16.46 -7.13
C PRO A 205 -2.28 15.92 -8.12
N PRO A 206 -3.35 15.28 -7.63
CA PRO A 206 -4.40 14.76 -8.49
C PRO A 206 -5.16 15.90 -9.14
N LEU A 207 -5.50 15.75 -10.41
CA LEU A 207 -6.45 16.62 -11.07
C LEU A 207 -7.84 16.38 -10.48
N THR A 208 -8.57 17.46 -10.28
CA THR A 208 -9.98 17.41 -9.89
C THR A 208 -10.83 18.09 -10.97
N TRP A 209 -12.05 17.60 -11.15
CA TRP A 209 -12.99 18.11 -12.11
C TRP A 209 -14.39 18.21 -11.50
N ASP A 210 -15.24 19.08 -12.06
CA ASP A 210 -16.64 19.16 -11.64
C ASP A 210 -17.40 17.92 -12.10
N GLY A 211 -17.54 16.97 -11.19
CA GLY A 211 -18.24 15.71 -11.39
C GLY A 211 -19.74 15.77 -11.05
N THR A 212 -20.29 16.94 -10.80
CA THR A 212 -21.69 17.13 -10.36
C THR A 212 -22.68 16.44 -11.28
N GLU A 213 -22.63 16.69 -12.60
CA GLU A 213 -23.53 16.08 -13.56
C GLU A 213 -23.35 14.56 -13.64
N ALA A 214 -22.11 14.07 -13.65
CA ALA A 214 -21.82 12.64 -13.65
C ALA A 214 -22.37 11.95 -12.40
N ALA A 215 -22.21 12.57 -11.24
CA ALA A 215 -22.77 12.09 -10.00
C ALA A 215 -24.30 12.07 -10.01
N GLN A 216 -24.94 13.11 -10.53
CA GLN A 216 -26.40 13.15 -10.69
C GLN A 216 -26.90 12.04 -11.62
N LYS A 217 -26.23 11.79 -12.75
CA LYS A 217 -26.52 10.66 -13.65
C LYS A 217 -26.41 9.32 -12.91
N ALA A 218 -25.31 9.11 -12.15
CA ALA A 218 -25.10 7.90 -11.36
C ALA A 218 -26.21 7.69 -10.32
N LEU A 219 -26.49 8.70 -9.49
CA LEU A 219 -27.49 8.64 -8.43
C LEU A 219 -28.92 8.43 -9.01
N SER A 220 -29.25 9.13 -10.10
CA SER A 220 -30.54 8.96 -10.79
C SER A 220 -30.70 7.55 -11.35
N CYS A 221 -29.64 6.96 -11.91
CA CYS A 221 -29.66 5.60 -12.42
C CYS A 221 -29.82 4.58 -11.29
N VAL A 222 -29.11 4.74 -10.17
CA VAL A 222 -29.30 3.90 -8.96
C VAL A 222 -30.75 3.96 -8.48
N TYR A 223 -31.33 5.15 -8.40
CA TYR A 223 -32.73 5.33 -8.00
C TYR A 223 -33.70 4.61 -8.96
N ARG A 224 -33.57 4.84 -10.27
CA ARG A 224 -34.48 4.31 -11.31
C ARG A 224 -34.34 2.80 -11.50
N THR A 225 -33.20 2.21 -11.20
CA THR A 225 -33.02 0.75 -11.16
C THR A 225 -33.52 0.13 -9.83
N GLY A 226 -34.20 0.92 -8.98
CA GLY A 226 -34.84 0.46 -7.75
C GLY A 226 -33.90 0.22 -6.57
N GLN A 227 -32.66 0.72 -6.65
CA GLN A 227 -31.65 0.57 -5.58
C GLN A 227 -31.42 -0.90 -5.19
N ARG A 228 -31.36 -1.79 -6.18
CA ARG A 228 -31.24 -3.26 -5.99
C ARG A 228 -30.04 -3.87 -6.72
N PHE A 229 -29.24 -3.05 -7.35
CA PHE A 229 -28.14 -3.53 -8.20
C PHE A 229 -26.80 -2.93 -7.76
N GLY A 230 -25.74 -3.73 -7.92
CA GLY A 230 -24.37 -3.26 -7.76
C GLY A 230 -23.92 -2.36 -8.92
N ALA A 231 -22.78 -1.71 -8.73
CA ALA A 231 -22.24 -0.73 -9.68
C ALA A 231 -22.13 -1.27 -11.13
N GLY A 232 -21.72 -2.52 -11.32
CA GLY A 232 -21.56 -3.10 -12.65
C GLY A 232 -22.85 -3.03 -13.49
N HIS A 233 -23.99 -3.42 -12.94
CA HIS A 233 -25.28 -3.35 -13.64
C HIS A 233 -25.70 -1.89 -13.90
N VAL A 234 -25.53 -1.00 -12.93
CA VAL A 234 -25.86 0.42 -13.08
C VAL A 234 -25.00 1.06 -14.17
N ILE A 235 -23.71 0.70 -14.24
CA ILE A 235 -22.79 1.16 -15.29
C ILE A 235 -23.23 0.66 -16.67
N ASP A 236 -23.65 -0.60 -16.79
CA ASP A 236 -24.19 -1.12 -18.05
C ASP A 236 -25.41 -0.32 -18.53
N VAL A 237 -26.33 0.04 -17.63
CA VAL A 237 -27.47 0.91 -17.95
C VAL A 237 -27.02 2.31 -18.37
N LEU A 238 -26.15 2.97 -17.60
CA LEU A 238 -25.62 4.30 -17.91
C LEU A 238 -24.93 4.36 -19.27
N ARG A 239 -24.18 3.31 -19.60
CA ARG A 239 -23.45 3.22 -20.87
C ARG A 239 -24.32 2.74 -22.05
N GLY A 240 -25.58 2.43 -21.81
CA GLY A 240 -26.49 1.92 -22.84
C GLY A 240 -26.09 0.52 -23.33
N GLN A 241 -25.54 -0.31 -22.47
CA GLN A 241 -25.17 -1.68 -22.79
C GLN A 241 -26.39 -2.61 -22.66
N ASN A 242 -26.94 -3.03 -23.78
CA ASN A 242 -28.09 -3.93 -23.80
C ASN A 242 -27.64 -5.40 -23.66
N LYS A 243 -27.07 -5.76 -22.51
CA LYS A 243 -26.52 -7.11 -22.22
C LYS A 243 -26.90 -7.59 -20.82
N GLY A 244 -26.70 -8.88 -20.59
CA GLY A 244 -26.93 -9.52 -19.29
C GLY A 244 -28.36 -9.32 -18.79
N ARG A 245 -28.53 -8.77 -17.61
CA ARG A 245 -29.83 -8.56 -16.94
C ARG A 245 -30.57 -7.29 -17.41
N VAL A 246 -29.92 -6.40 -18.18
CA VAL A 246 -30.53 -5.13 -18.61
C VAL A 246 -31.80 -5.37 -19.44
N PRO A 247 -31.80 -6.19 -20.54
CA PRO A 247 -32.98 -6.46 -21.30
C PRO A 247 -34.03 -7.29 -20.54
N GLN A 248 -33.59 -8.23 -19.71
CA GLN A 248 -34.48 -9.09 -18.91
C GLN A 248 -35.35 -8.30 -17.92
N LEU A 249 -34.83 -7.16 -17.43
CA LEU A 249 -35.48 -6.30 -16.46
C LEU A 249 -36.16 -5.07 -17.08
N GLY A 250 -36.10 -4.95 -18.40
CA GLY A 250 -36.65 -3.80 -19.12
C GLY A 250 -35.89 -2.50 -18.89
N HIS A 251 -34.66 -2.54 -18.36
CA HIS A 251 -33.89 -1.36 -17.99
C HIS A 251 -33.37 -0.57 -19.19
N GLN A 252 -33.41 -1.12 -20.40
CA GLN A 252 -33.16 -0.38 -21.65
C GLN A 252 -34.20 0.69 -21.91
N ASN A 253 -35.37 0.61 -21.26
CA ASN A 253 -36.47 1.59 -21.40
C ASN A 253 -36.39 2.71 -20.34
N LEU A 254 -35.45 2.66 -19.42
CA LEU A 254 -35.26 3.71 -18.41
C LEU A 254 -34.73 4.99 -19.07
N SER A 255 -35.18 6.15 -18.59
CA SER A 255 -34.67 7.45 -19.05
C SER A 255 -33.17 7.63 -18.74
N THR A 256 -32.60 6.80 -17.90
CA THR A 256 -31.17 6.78 -17.57
C THR A 256 -30.37 5.80 -18.43
N PHE A 257 -30.99 5.10 -19.38
CA PHE A 257 -30.28 4.21 -20.29
C PHE A 257 -29.47 5.00 -21.31
N GLY A 258 -28.16 4.82 -21.29
CA GLY A 258 -27.25 5.44 -22.25
C GLY A 258 -26.93 6.91 -22.02
N ILE A 259 -27.36 7.53 -20.91
CA ILE A 259 -27.05 8.94 -20.61
C ILE A 259 -25.62 9.19 -20.16
N GLY A 260 -24.82 8.14 -19.94
CA GLY A 260 -23.45 8.19 -19.44
C GLY A 260 -22.46 7.51 -20.38
N LYS A 261 -22.71 7.53 -21.70
CA LYS A 261 -21.85 6.93 -22.72
C LYS A 261 -20.48 7.61 -22.84
N GLU A 262 -20.40 8.86 -22.43
CA GLU A 262 -19.20 9.69 -22.47
C GLU A 262 -18.08 9.16 -21.55
N PHE A 263 -18.42 8.39 -20.49
CA PHE A 263 -17.45 7.78 -19.60
C PHE A 263 -17.26 6.29 -19.89
N SER A 264 -16.02 5.85 -19.83
CA SER A 264 -15.64 4.43 -19.89
C SER A 264 -16.05 3.67 -18.61
N ASP A 265 -16.06 2.33 -18.67
CA ASP A 265 -16.34 1.51 -17.48
C ASP A 265 -15.39 1.83 -16.30
N PRO A 266 -14.04 1.96 -16.49
CA PRO A 266 -13.14 2.34 -15.41
C PRO A 266 -13.43 3.72 -14.80
N GLN A 267 -13.81 4.72 -15.62
CA GLN A 267 -14.16 6.05 -15.13
C GLN A 267 -15.45 6.00 -14.29
N TRP A 268 -16.48 5.29 -14.74
CA TRP A 268 -17.71 5.07 -13.95
C TRP A 268 -17.42 4.35 -12.63
N ARG A 269 -16.55 3.34 -12.63
CA ARG A 269 -16.14 2.67 -11.38
C ARG A 269 -15.45 3.61 -10.41
N SER A 270 -14.62 4.53 -10.91
CA SER A 270 -14.01 5.59 -10.11
C SER A 270 -15.06 6.53 -9.50
N ILE A 271 -16.01 6.99 -10.32
CA ILE A 271 -17.12 7.86 -9.87
C ILE A 271 -17.93 7.15 -8.76
N PHE A 272 -18.36 5.91 -8.99
CA PHE A 272 -19.12 5.15 -7.99
C PHE A 272 -18.33 4.92 -6.70
N ARG A 273 -17.02 4.62 -6.79
CA ARG A 273 -16.15 4.48 -5.63
C ARG A 273 -16.13 5.75 -4.80
N GLN A 274 -15.90 6.89 -5.45
CA GLN A 274 -15.87 8.19 -4.76
C GLN A 274 -17.25 8.55 -4.17
N LEU A 275 -18.36 8.26 -4.84
CA LEU A 275 -19.69 8.48 -4.29
C LEU A 275 -19.98 7.62 -3.05
N VAL A 276 -19.51 6.38 -3.03
CA VAL A 276 -19.63 5.51 -1.86
C VAL A 276 -18.77 6.02 -0.70
N VAL A 277 -17.49 6.32 -0.96
CA VAL A 277 -16.55 6.80 0.08
C VAL A 277 -17.00 8.14 0.68
N ARG A 278 -17.55 9.03 -0.15
CA ARG A 278 -18.08 10.33 0.31
C ARG A 278 -19.49 10.25 0.91
N GLY A 279 -20.04 9.05 1.02
CA GLY A 279 -21.32 8.81 1.68
C GLY A 279 -22.58 9.21 0.88
N TYR A 280 -22.47 9.55 -0.42
CA TYR A 280 -23.65 9.76 -1.28
C TYR A 280 -24.36 8.47 -1.62
N LEU A 281 -23.63 7.37 -1.70
CA LEU A 281 -24.14 6.02 -1.86
C LEU A 281 -23.72 5.15 -0.70
N LYS A 282 -24.58 4.21 -0.32
CA LYS A 282 -24.21 3.10 0.58
C LYS A 282 -24.32 1.79 -0.15
N VAL A 283 -23.51 0.83 0.26
CA VAL A 283 -23.56 -0.56 -0.21
C VAL A 283 -24.47 -1.37 0.70
N ASP A 284 -25.53 -1.95 0.15
CA ASP A 284 -26.46 -2.84 0.88
C ASP A 284 -25.99 -4.30 0.70
N HIS A 285 -25.38 -4.84 1.74
CA HIS A 285 -24.83 -6.21 1.73
C HIS A 285 -25.91 -7.27 1.82
N THR A 286 -27.06 -6.96 2.41
CA THR A 286 -28.20 -7.88 2.47
C THR A 286 -28.78 -8.13 1.07
N ARG A 287 -28.47 -7.24 0.12
CA ARG A 287 -28.87 -7.31 -1.29
C ARG A 287 -27.69 -7.49 -2.23
N TYR A 288 -26.74 -8.34 -1.87
CA TYR A 288 -25.60 -8.71 -2.74
C TYR A 288 -24.75 -7.51 -3.21
N GLY A 289 -24.58 -6.51 -2.36
CA GLY A 289 -23.78 -5.32 -2.69
C GLY A 289 -24.52 -4.31 -3.58
N ALA A 290 -25.84 -4.25 -3.48
CA ALA A 290 -26.64 -3.25 -4.15
C ALA A 290 -26.29 -1.84 -3.66
N LEU A 291 -26.30 -0.87 -4.57
CA LEU A 291 -26.12 0.53 -4.25
C LEU A 291 -27.45 1.18 -3.87
N ALA A 292 -27.47 1.92 -2.78
CA ALA A 292 -28.63 2.69 -2.35
C ALA A 292 -28.22 4.14 -2.04
N LEU A 293 -29.14 5.07 -2.28
CA LEU A 293 -28.96 6.47 -1.95
C LEU A 293 -28.95 6.71 -0.45
N THR A 294 -28.23 7.73 -0.02
CA THR A 294 -28.26 8.25 1.34
C THR A 294 -29.02 9.59 1.40
N SER A 295 -29.17 10.16 2.59
CA SER A 295 -29.74 11.52 2.74
C SER A 295 -28.90 12.59 2.04
N LEU A 296 -27.57 12.41 1.95
CA LEU A 296 -26.64 13.34 1.28
C LEU A 296 -26.89 13.44 -0.21
N SER A 297 -27.34 12.38 -0.87
CA SER A 297 -27.63 12.36 -2.31
C SER A 297 -28.67 13.41 -2.72
N ARG A 298 -29.54 13.82 -1.79
CA ARG A 298 -30.67 14.71 -2.10
C ARG A 298 -30.24 16.11 -2.52
N ALA A 299 -29.25 16.69 -1.86
CA ALA A 299 -28.73 18.02 -2.18
C ALA A 299 -28.11 18.04 -3.57
N LEU A 300 -27.29 17.01 -3.86
CA LEU A 300 -26.64 16.87 -5.15
C LEU A 300 -27.65 16.64 -6.29
N LEU A 301 -28.67 15.77 -6.09
CA LEU A 301 -29.73 15.54 -7.08
C LEU A 301 -30.59 16.78 -7.36
N LYS A 302 -30.75 17.67 -6.39
CA LYS A 302 -31.46 18.93 -6.54
C LYS A 302 -30.63 20.05 -7.19
N GLY A 303 -29.34 19.82 -7.43
CA GLY A 303 -28.41 20.81 -7.95
C GLY A 303 -28.07 21.94 -6.98
N THR A 304 -28.30 21.76 -5.68
CA THR A 304 -27.94 22.72 -4.62
C THR A 304 -26.52 22.54 -4.10
N GLU A 305 -25.82 21.52 -4.57
CA GLU A 305 -24.46 21.17 -4.18
C GLU A 305 -23.64 20.86 -5.42
N GLN A 306 -22.38 21.31 -5.45
CA GLN A 306 -21.38 20.94 -6.45
C GLN A 306 -20.45 19.86 -5.89
N LEU A 307 -20.05 18.92 -6.74
CA LEU A 307 -19.17 17.81 -6.34
C LEU A 307 -17.92 17.77 -7.22
N TRP A 308 -16.78 18.07 -6.60
CA TRP A 308 -15.48 17.90 -7.24
C TRP A 308 -14.98 16.48 -7.06
N LEU A 309 -14.76 15.78 -8.15
CA LEU A 309 -14.24 14.43 -8.18
C LEU A 309 -12.76 14.43 -8.56
N ARG A 310 -12.02 13.47 -8.01
CA ARG A 310 -10.63 13.24 -8.39
C ARG A 310 -10.57 12.46 -9.69
N GLU A 311 -9.70 12.88 -10.60
CA GLU A 311 -9.33 12.08 -11.76
C GLU A 311 -8.33 11.00 -11.36
N ASP A 312 -8.61 9.74 -11.73
CA ASP A 312 -7.68 8.65 -11.50
C ASP A 312 -6.57 8.68 -12.56
N ASN A 313 -5.37 9.10 -12.17
CA ASN A 313 -4.22 9.15 -13.05
C ASN A 313 -3.82 7.75 -13.53
N GLU A 314 -3.69 7.58 -14.85
CA GLU A 314 -3.40 6.28 -15.47
C GLU A 314 -1.94 5.84 -15.35
N LYS A 315 -1.01 6.75 -15.14
CA LYS A 315 0.43 6.46 -15.12
C LYS A 315 1.08 7.08 -13.88
N VAL A 316 1.38 6.25 -12.91
CA VAL A 316 2.31 6.60 -11.82
C VAL A 316 3.67 6.04 -12.20
N ALA A 317 4.40 6.73 -13.11
CA ALA A 317 5.84 6.57 -13.16
C ALA A 317 6.42 7.44 -12.04
N ARG A 318 7.14 6.85 -11.11
CA ARG A 318 7.80 7.57 -10.02
C ARG A 318 9.05 8.26 -10.51
N PRO A 319 9.32 9.51 -10.06
CA PRO A 319 10.68 9.84 -9.72
C PRO A 319 10.97 9.09 -8.42
N ARG A 320 11.80 8.05 -8.47
CA ARG A 320 12.40 7.48 -7.26
C ARG A 320 12.99 8.68 -6.49
N ALA A 321 12.59 8.88 -5.23
CA ALA A 321 13.44 9.65 -4.35
C ALA A 321 14.80 8.94 -4.45
N LYS A 322 15.76 9.57 -5.13
CA LYS A 322 17.12 9.08 -5.12
C LYS A 322 17.45 8.95 -3.64
N THR A 323 17.91 7.77 -3.22
CA THR A 323 18.70 7.67 -2.01
C THR A 323 19.50 8.95 -1.92
N SER A 324 19.53 9.61 -0.80
CA SER A 324 20.24 10.89 -0.61
C SER A 324 21.74 10.80 -1.02
N TYR A 325 22.16 9.66 -1.51
CA TYR A 325 23.50 9.30 -1.89
C TYR A 325 23.51 8.73 -3.32
N THR A 326 23.96 9.52 -4.28
CA THR A 326 24.45 9.04 -5.57
C THR A 326 25.84 8.49 -5.31
N LEU A 327 25.97 7.17 -5.23
CA LEU A 327 27.29 6.54 -5.25
C LEU A 327 27.87 6.67 -6.64
N GLU A 328 29.13 7.01 -6.76
CA GLU A 328 29.90 6.91 -8.01
C GLU A 328 30.04 5.42 -8.41
N ILE A 329 30.38 5.11 -9.66
CA ILE A 329 30.48 3.71 -10.14
C ILE A 329 31.47 2.89 -9.29
N GLU A 330 32.58 3.52 -8.87
CA GLU A 330 33.57 2.91 -8.00
C GLU A 330 33.02 2.61 -6.58
N ASP A 331 32.16 3.49 -6.08
CA ASP A 331 31.47 3.33 -4.81
C ASP A 331 30.42 2.20 -4.83
N GLU A 332 29.79 1.94 -5.98
CA GLU A 332 28.87 0.81 -6.15
C GLU A 332 29.59 -0.53 -6.04
N ALA A 333 30.77 -0.65 -6.62
CA ALA A 333 31.61 -1.86 -6.53
C ALA A 333 32.06 -2.11 -5.09
N LEU A 334 32.55 -1.08 -4.41
CA LEU A 334 32.93 -1.15 -2.99
C LEU A 334 31.74 -1.52 -2.10
N MET A 335 30.57 -0.94 -2.34
CA MET A 335 29.35 -1.26 -1.60
C MET A 335 28.95 -2.73 -1.74
N GLU A 336 29.07 -3.31 -2.93
CA GLU A 336 28.77 -4.72 -3.18
C GLU A 336 29.78 -5.65 -2.48
N ASP A 337 31.05 -5.28 -2.44
CA ASP A 337 32.08 -6.03 -1.71
C ASP A 337 31.88 -5.99 -0.19
N LEU A 338 31.50 -4.81 0.35
CA LEU A 338 31.17 -4.69 1.77
C LEU A 338 29.92 -5.50 2.13
N LYS A 339 28.89 -5.54 1.27
CA LYS A 339 27.71 -6.40 1.44
C LYS A 339 28.07 -7.88 1.40
N THR A 340 28.96 -8.28 0.49
CA THR A 340 29.41 -9.66 0.37
C THR A 340 30.20 -10.08 1.62
N LEU A 341 31.11 -9.24 2.12
CA LEU A 341 31.84 -9.47 3.35
C LEU A 341 30.87 -9.58 4.55
N ARG A 342 29.94 -8.65 4.68
CA ARG A 342 28.91 -8.68 5.71
C ARG A 342 28.14 -9.99 5.70
N LYS A 343 27.72 -10.44 4.52
CA LYS A 343 26.97 -11.68 4.32
C LYS A 343 27.77 -12.90 4.77
N SER A 344 29.04 -13.02 4.36
CA SER A 344 29.93 -14.10 4.77
C SER A 344 30.07 -14.16 6.30
N LEU A 345 30.35 -13.03 6.95
CA LEU A 345 30.46 -12.95 8.41
C LEU A 345 29.15 -13.28 9.14
N ALA A 346 28.01 -12.92 8.54
CA ALA A 346 26.69 -13.24 9.10
C ALA A 346 26.37 -14.74 8.98
N GLU A 347 26.71 -15.38 7.85
CA GLU A 347 26.55 -16.82 7.63
C GLU A 347 27.41 -17.63 8.60
N GLU A 348 28.68 -17.26 8.80
CA GLU A 348 29.61 -17.90 9.77
C GLU A 348 29.05 -17.87 11.21
N GLN A 349 28.32 -16.80 11.56
CA GLN A 349 27.78 -16.62 12.91
C GLN A 349 26.33 -17.09 13.06
N GLY A 350 25.68 -17.50 11.94
CA GLY A 350 24.28 -17.90 11.92
C GLY A 350 23.28 -16.78 12.23
N VAL A 351 23.69 -15.52 12.06
CA VAL A 351 22.88 -14.31 12.32
C VAL A 351 22.46 -13.63 11.02
N PRO A 352 21.39 -12.82 11.03
CA PRO A 352 21.04 -11.98 9.89
C PRO A 352 22.13 -10.95 9.57
N PRO A 353 22.35 -10.57 8.28
CA PRO A 353 23.39 -9.63 7.87
C PRO A 353 23.36 -8.28 8.59
N TYR A 354 22.16 -7.73 8.86
CA TYR A 354 21.99 -6.45 9.56
C TYR A 354 22.44 -6.46 11.04
N PHE A 355 22.66 -7.65 11.65
CA PHE A 355 23.27 -7.74 12.97
C PHE A 355 24.74 -7.35 12.94
N ILE A 356 25.43 -7.59 11.84
CA ILE A 356 26.81 -7.13 11.63
C ILE A 356 26.80 -5.61 11.49
N PHE A 357 26.28 -5.10 10.36
CA PHE A 357 26.07 -3.68 10.11
C PHE A 357 24.81 -3.45 9.27
N HIS A 358 24.11 -2.34 9.51
CA HIS A 358 23.00 -1.86 8.67
C HIS A 358 23.53 -1.30 7.35
N ASP A 359 22.68 -1.23 6.34
CA ASP A 359 23.04 -0.65 5.03
C ASP A 359 23.47 0.81 5.16
N ALA A 360 22.81 1.61 6.01
CA ALA A 360 23.21 2.96 6.34
C ALA A 360 24.66 3.06 6.84
N THR A 361 25.08 2.13 7.70
CA THR A 361 26.46 2.03 8.19
C THR A 361 27.43 1.70 7.06
N LEU A 362 27.07 0.79 6.13
CA LEU A 362 27.91 0.48 4.96
C LEU A 362 28.03 1.68 4.01
N ILE A 363 26.92 2.39 3.77
CA ILE A 363 26.92 3.62 2.96
C ILE A 363 27.87 4.65 3.56
N GLU A 364 27.79 4.85 4.87
CA GLU A 364 28.67 5.79 5.58
C GLU A 364 30.14 5.35 5.49
N MET A 365 30.45 4.04 5.57
CA MET A 365 31.80 3.49 5.33
C MET A 365 32.32 3.79 3.93
N VAL A 366 31.48 3.66 2.89
CA VAL A 366 31.83 3.97 1.50
C VAL A 366 32.14 5.46 1.34
N GLN A 367 31.36 6.33 1.98
CA GLN A 367 31.51 7.79 1.87
C GLN A 367 32.73 8.34 2.61
N TYR A 368 32.91 7.91 3.87
CA TYR A 368 33.98 8.43 4.73
C TYR A 368 35.30 7.71 4.52
N ARG A 369 35.29 6.49 3.94
CA ARG A 369 36.47 5.68 3.67
C ARG A 369 37.47 5.67 4.85
N PRO A 370 37.08 5.19 6.04
CA PRO A 370 37.93 5.22 7.22
C PRO A 370 39.24 4.45 6.96
N HIS A 371 40.38 5.01 7.36
CA HIS A 371 41.70 4.45 7.11
C HIS A 371 42.24 3.66 8.29
N ASN A 372 41.70 3.84 9.49
CA ASN A 372 42.11 3.20 10.71
C ASN A 372 40.94 2.91 11.64
N LEU A 373 41.16 2.23 12.76
CA LEU A 373 40.09 1.85 13.69
C LEU A 373 39.48 3.04 14.43
N GLU A 374 40.21 4.15 14.59
CA GLU A 374 39.72 5.36 15.24
C GLU A 374 38.72 6.07 14.36
N ASP A 375 39.04 6.20 13.05
CA ASP A 375 38.10 6.76 12.04
C ASP A 375 36.89 5.85 11.90
N PHE A 376 37.09 4.53 11.91
CA PHE A 376 36.01 3.56 11.79
C PHE A 376 35.01 3.64 12.94
N LEU A 377 35.47 4.00 14.16
CA LEU A 377 34.61 4.20 15.33
C LEU A 377 33.68 5.42 15.20
N GLN A 378 34.00 6.37 14.32
CA GLN A 378 33.16 7.57 14.07
C GLN A 378 31.95 7.24 13.18
N ILE A 379 31.96 6.10 12.50
CA ILE A 379 30.84 5.67 11.62
C ILE A 379 29.62 5.32 12.47
N SER A 380 28.46 5.86 12.09
CA SER A 380 27.21 5.60 12.80
C SER A 380 26.86 4.11 12.80
N GLY A 381 26.50 3.58 13.96
CA GLY A 381 26.20 2.15 14.14
C GLY A 381 27.42 1.26 14.37
N VAL A 382 28.62 1.84 14.49
CA VAL A 382 29.86 1.16 14.90
C VAL A 382 30.15 1.45 16.36
N GLY A 383 29.75 0.53 17.25
CA GLY A 383 30.13 0.57 18.65
C GLY A 383 31.42 -0.23 18.91
N GLN A 384 32.07 -0.03 20.08
CA GLN A 384 33.33 -0.66 20.43
C GLN A 384 33.36 -2.19 20.26
N ALA A 385 32.22 -2.88 20.57
CA ALA A 385 32.11 -4.32 20.41
C ALA A 385 32.13 -4.75 18.93
N LYS A 386 31.42 -4.01 18.06
CA LYS A 386 31.42 -4.26 16.61
C LYS A 386 32.76 -3.90 15.97
N LEU A 387 33.38 -2.80 16.42
CA LEU A 387 34.70 -2.39 15.98
C LEU A 387 35.73 -3.50 16.24
N SER A 388 35.81 -4.01 17.48
CA SER A 388 36.75 -5.06 17.83
C SER A 388 36.52 -6.36 17.05
N ARG A 389 35.28 -6.69 16.75
CA ARG A 389 34.91 -7.95 16.10
C ARG A 389 35.01 -7.92 14.59
N TYR A 390 34.63 -6.81 13.96
CA TYR A 390 34.46 -6.70 12.50
C TYR A 390 35.34 -5.62 11.87
N GLY A 391 35.79 -4.62 12.63
CA GLY A 391 36.56 -3.48 12.14
C GLY A 391 37.73 -3.85 11.26
N PRO A 392 38.63 -4.79 11.68
CA PRO A 392 39.79 -5.18 10.88
C PRO A 392 39.43 -5.73 9.49
N ALA A 393 38.39 -6.57 9.39
CA ALA A 393 37.94 -7.16 8.13
C ALA A 393 37.37 -6.11 7.17
N PHE A 394 36.52 -5.19 7.67
CA PHE A 394 35.95 -4.12 6.86
C PHE A 394 36.99 -3.07 6.45
N LEU A 395 37.94 -2.72 7.35
CA LEU A 395 39.05 -1.83 6.97
C LEU A 395 39.96 -2.43 5.88
N LEU A 396 40.16 -3.75 5.89
CA LEU A 396 40.91 -4.41 4.84
C LEU A 396 40.19 -4.35 3.51
N ALA A 397 38.85 -4.55 3.50
CA ALA A 397 38.05 -4.42 2.30
C ALA A 397 38.08 -2.99 1.74
N LEU A 398 37.96 -1.99 2.60
CA LEU A 398 38.03 -0.57 2.24
C LEU A 398 39.39 -0.16 1.65
N LYS A 399 40.49 -0.78 2.07
CA LYS A 399 41.85 -0.49 1.58
C LYS A 399 42.14 -1.12 0.22
N ASN A 400 41.41 -2.13 -0.18
CA ASN A 400 41.59 -2.83 -1.46
C ASN A 400 40.88 -2.13 -2.64
N HIS A 401 40.11 -1.09 -2.34
CA HIS A 401 39.45 -0.16 -3.26
C HIS A 401 39.99 1.26 -3.14
#